data_b8786b6693fbe704eede8d35a423d277
#
_entry.id   b8786b6693fbe704eede8d35a423d277
#
_cell.length_a   1.000
_cell.length_b   1.000
_cell.length_c   1.000
_cell.angle_alpha   90.00
_cell.angle_beta   90.00
_cell.angle_gamma   90.00
#
_symmetry.space_group_name_H-M   'P 1'
#
loop_
_entity.id
_entity.type
_entity.pdbx_description
1 polymer ?
#
loop_
_entity_poly.entity_id
_entity_poly.type
_entity_poly.pdbx_seq_one_letter_code
_entity_poly.pdbx_strand_id
1 'polypeptide(L)'
;MPHATEGIQWQHDLLFRIAGKMFAVVNLEQVPNGISFKCTPEEFAELIEREGITPAAYMARNHWVTLENFDVLPRAELKRLIHDSYRMVAAKLPKKVKTRLGLE
;
A
#
# COMPACT_ATOMS: atom_id res chain seq x y z
N MET A 1 1.16 12.75 1.28
CA MET A 1 -0.04 12.24 1.97
C MET A 1 -0.03 12.73 3.40
N PRO A 2 -1.09 13.42 3.81
CA PRO A 2 -1.12 14.02 5.15
C PRO A 2 -0.98 12.96 6.24
N HIS A 3 -0.22 13.31 7.28
CA HIS A 3 -0.02 12.47 8.47
C HIS A 3 0.64 11.12 8.19
N ALA A 4 1.11 10.89 6.97
CA ALA A 4 1.83 9.67 6.65
C ALA A 4 3.26 9.74 7.18
N THR A 5 3.77 8.61 7.65
CA THR A 5 5.14 8.47 8.10
C THR A 5 5.79 7.31 7.36
N GLU A 6 7.11 7.29 7.36
CA GLU A 6 7.86 6.19 6.77
C GLU A 6 8.93 5.70 7.73
N GLY A 7 9.37 4.47 7.55
CA GLY A 7 10.43 3.90 8.37
C GLY A 7 10.82 2.52 7.87
N ILE A 8 12.02 2.10 8.20
CA ILE A 8 12.53 0.78 7.83
C ILE A 8 12.21 -0.19 8.96
N GLN A 9 11.62 -1.32 8.59
CA GLN A 9 11.24 -2.36 9.53
C GLN A 9 11.54 -3.72 8.91
N TRP A 10 11.65 -4.76 9.75
CA TRP A 10 12.01 -6.10 9.29
C TRP A 10 13.33 -6.10 8.52
N GLN A 11 14.23 -5.15 8.87
CA GLN A 11 15.58 -4.95 8.32
C GLN A 11 15.64 -4.46 6.88
N HIS A 12 14.67 -4.83 6.02
CA HIS A 12 14.79 -4.60 4.58
C HIS A 12 13.56 -3.97 3.94
N ASP A 13 12.52 -3.66 4.72
CA ASP A 13 11.29 -3.11 4.17
C ASP A 13 11.10 -1.66 4.60
N LEU A 14 10.83 -0.80 3.62
CA LEU A 14 10.43 0.59 3.87
C LEU A 14 8.92 0.63 3.95
N LEU A 15 8.39 0.97 5.12
CA LEU A 15 6.97 0.99 5.38
C LEU A 15 6.44 2.41 5.43
N PHE A 16 5.27 2.61 4.81
CA PHE A 16 4.53 3.88 4.86
C PHE A 16 3.28 3.66 5.68
N ARG A 17 3.09 4.49 6.71
CA ARG A 17 2.01 4.34 7.68
C ARG A 17 1.21 5.62 7.86
N ILE A 18 -0.04 5.45 8.31
CA ILE A 18 -0.83 6.55 8.85
C ILE A 18 -1.38 6.09 10.20
N ALA A 19 -1.12 6.87 11.25
CA ALA A 19 -1.50 6.54 12.64
C ALA A 19 -1.07 5.10 13.02
N GLY A 20 0.13 4.69 12.61
CA GLY A 20 0.67 3.37 12.89
C GLY A 20 0.16 2.26 11.98
N LYS A 21 -0.80 2.54 11.10
CA LYS A 21 -1.34 1.55 10.17
C LYS A 21 -0.64 1.64 8.82
N MET A 22 -0.16 0.51 8.34
CA MET A 22 0.58 0.40 7.10
C MET A 22 -0.34 0.53 5.89
N PHE A 23 0.07 1.32 4.86
CA PHE A 23 -0.68 1.39 3.60
C PHE A 23 0.17 1.09 2.38
N ALA A 24 1.49 1.05 2.51
CA ALA A 24 2.38 0.63 1.43
C ALA A 24 3.69 0.12 2.01
N VAL A 25 4.32 -0.81 1.31
CA VAL A 25 5.61 -1.41 1.70
C VAL A 25 6.48 -1.51 0.47
N VAL A 26 7.73 -1.03 0.56
CA VAL A 26 8.73 -1.18 -0.49
C VAL A 26 9.78 -2.17 -0.01
N ASN A 27 10.02 -3.22 -0.78
CA ASN A 27 11.06 -4.21 -0.46
C ASN A 27 12.41 -3.69 -0.91
N LEU A 28 13.24 -3.23 0.03
CA LEU A 28 14.54 -2.64 -0.25
C LEU A 28 15.62 -3.67 -0.57
N GLU A 29 15.41 -4.92 -0.20
CA GLU A 29 16.38 -5.99 -0.46
C GLU A 29 16.31 -6.47 -1.91
N GLN A 30 15.13 -6.42 -2.49
CA GLN A 30 14.90 -6.84 -3.87
C GLN A 30 15.40 -5.77 -4.85
N VAL A 31 16.03 -6.20 -5.94
CA VAL A 31 16.48 -5.28 -7.01
C VAL A 31 15.95 -5.83 -8.34
N PRO A 32 15.11 -5.06 -9.07
CA PRO A 32 14.54 -3.77 -8.67
C PRO A 32 13.58 -3.90 -7.48
N ASN A 33 13.38 -2.81 -6.76
CA ASN A 33 12.54 -2.82 -5.57
C ASN A 33 11.08 -3.12 -5.92
N GLY A 34 10.48 -4.04 -5.18
CA GLY A 34 9.05 -4.33 -5.29
C GLY A 34 8.26 -3.42 -4.36
N ILE A 35 6.95 -3.30 -4.63
CA ILE A 35 6.06 -2.50 -3.81
C ILE A 35 4.75 -3.25 -3.57
N SER A 36 4.24 -3.18 -2.35
CA SER A 36 2.96 -3.78 -1.96
C SER A 36 2.04 -2.70 -1.41
N PHE A 37 0.76 -2.83 -1.71
CA PHE A 37 -0.25 -1.89 -1.20
C PHE A 37 -1.63 -2.55 -1.20
N LYS A 38 -2.57 -1.92 -0.49
CA LYS A 38 -3.95 -2.39 -0.40
C LYS A 38 -4.78 -1.82 -1.54
N CYS A 39 -5.71 -2.61 -2.07
CA CYS A 39 -6.65 -2.15 -3.08
C CYS A 39 -8.05 -2.68 -2.78
N THR A 40 -9.03 -2.30 -3.59
CA THR A 40 -10.39 -2.81 -3.45
C THR A 40 -10.45 -4.27 -3.90
N PRO A 41 -11.49 -5.04 -3.46
CA PRO A 41 -11.64 -6.41 -3.96
C PRO A 41 -11.71 -6.50 -5.48
N GLU A 42 -12.38 -5.54 -6.12
CA GLU A 42 -12.50 -5.50 -7.57
C GLU A 42 -11.15 -5.25 -8.23
N GLU A 43 -10.40 -4.30 -7.71
CA GLU A 43 -9.06 -4.01 -8.22
C GLU A 43 -8.10 -5.16 -7.98
N PHE A 44 -8.21 -5.81 -6.84
CA PHE A 44 -7.39 -6.98 -6.52
C PHE A 44 -7.57 -8.06 -7.58
N ALA A 45 -8.82 -8.40 -7.90
CA ALA A 45 -9.13 -9.44 -8.89
C ALA A 45 -8.58 -9.08 -10.28
N GLU A 46 -8.65 -7.81 -10.66
CA GLU A 46 -8.15 -7.34 -11.94
C GLU A 46 -6.62 -7.30 -11.96
N LEU A 47 -6.02 -6.73 -10.92
CA LEU A 47 -4.57 -6.51 -10.90
C LEU A 47 -3.77 -7.80 -10.87
N ILE A 48 -4.22 -8.82 -10.13
CA ILE A 48 -3.46 -10.07 -10.04
C ILE A 48 -3.44 -10.85 -11.33
N GLU A 49 -4.25 -10.47 -12.31
CA GLU A 49 -4.21 -11.07 -13.64
C GLU A 49 -3.15 -10.42 -14.54
N ARG A 50 -2.61 -9.27 -14.14
CA ARG A 50 -1.56 -8.60 -14.89
C ARG A 50 -0.20 -9.21 -14.57
N GLU A 51 0.64 -9.33 -15.60
CA GLU A 51 2.01 -9.82 -15.41
C GLU A 51 2.79 -8.90 -14.46
N GLY A 52 3.52 -9.50 -13.53
CA GLY A 52 4.32 -8.75 -12.57
C GLY A 52 3.57 -8.34 -11.31
N ILE A 53 2.28 -8.69 -11.19
CA ILE A 53 1.47 -8.38 -10.00
C ILE A 53 0.95 -9.68 -9.42
N THR A 54 1.20 -9.88 -8.13
CA THR A 54 0.79 -11.09 -7.40
C THR A 54 0.08 -10.71 -6.10
N PRO A 55 -0.75 -11.62 -5.55
CA PRO A 55 -1.26 -11.41 -4.19
C PRO A 55 -0.10 -11.27 -3.22
N ALA A 56 -0.18 -10.31 -2.31
CA ALA A 56 0.89 -10.10 -1.34
C ALA A 56 0.94 -11.26 -0.34
N ALA A 57 2.16 -11.73 -0.04
CA ALA A 57 2.35 -12.80 0.92
C ALA A 57 1.76 -12.40 2.28
N TYR A 58 0.96 -13.30 2.87
CA TYR A 58 0.31 -13.13 4.18
C TYR A 58 -0.74 -12.03 4.25
N MET A 59 -0.91 -11.21 3.19
CA MET A 59 -1.83 -10.07 3.19
C MET A 59 -2.86 -10.13 2.05
N ALA A 60 -2.89 -11.21 1.28
CA ALA A 60 -3.81 -11.36 0.17
C ALA A 60 -5.28 -11.34 0.64
N ARG A 61 -5.55 -11.87 1.83
CA ARG A 61 -6.89 -11.89 2.43
C ARG A 61 -7.47 -10.49 2.59
N ASN A 62 -6.61 -9.50 2.80
CA ASN A 62 -7.01 -8.11 2.97
C ASN A 62 -6.88 -7.32 1.68
N HIS A 63 -6.77 -8.00 0.54
CA HIS A 63 -6.69 -7.42 -0.80
C HIS A 63 -5.44 -6.56 -1.00
N TRP A 64 -4.31 -7.05 -0.51
CA TRP A 64 -3.01 -6.48 -0.81
C TRP A 64 -2.40 -7.18 -2.01
N VAL A 65 -1.76 -6.40 -2.87
CA VAL A 65 -1.02 -6.92 -4.03
C VAL A 65 0.43 -6.50 -3.94
N THR A 66 1.29 -7.25 -4.63
CA THR A 66 2.71 -6.95 -4.74
C THR A 66 3.07 -6.78 -6.21
N LEU A 67 3.67 -5.65 -6.56
CA LEU A 67 4.26 -5.41 -7.87
C LEU A 67 5.73 -5.78 -7.80
N GLU A 68 6.23 -6.54 -8.78
CA GLU A 68 7.63 -6.96 -8.78
C GLU A 68 8.60 -5.79 -8.95
N ASN A 69 8.14 -4.67 -9.54
CA ASN A 69 8.90 -3.42 -9.61
C ASN A 69 7.95 -2.26 -9.90
N PHE A 70 8.48 -1.04 -9.86
CA PHE A 70 7.67 0.17 -10.02
C PHE A 70 7.20 0.41 -11.45
N ASP A 71 7.80 -0.27 -12.43
CA ASP A 71 7.48 -0.08 -13.84
C ASP A 71 6.39 -1.02 -14.35
N VAL A 72 5.90 -1.92 -13.50
CA VAL A 72 4.81 -2.85 -13.86
C VAL A 72 3.56 -2.10 -14.26
N LEU A 73 3.31 -0.95 -13.64
CA LEU A 73 2.16 -0.09 -13.94
C LEU A 73 2.64 1.28 -14.42
N PRO A 74 1.83 1.97 -15.24
CA PRO A 74 2.10 3.38 -15.53
C PRO A 74 2.20 4.18 -14.25
N ARG A 75 3.10 5.15 -14.22
CA ARG A 75 3.37 5.94 -13.02
C ARG A 75 2.12 6.61 -12.44
N ALA A 76 1.27 7.16 -13.30
CA ALA A 76 0.04 7.83 -12.84
C ALA A 76 -0.92 6.84 -12.21
N GLU A 77 -1.04 5.63 -12.76
CA GLU A 77 -1.90 4.59 -12.21
C GLU A 77 -1.37 4.12 -10.85
N LEU A 78 -0.06 3.91 -10.75
CA LEU A 78 0.58 3.49 -9.50
C LEU A 78 0.36 4.55 -8.41
N LYS A 79 0.54 5.83 -8.72
CA LYS A 79 0.31 6.91 -7.76
C LYS A 79 -1.12 6.93 -7.27
N ARG A 80 -2.09 6.76 -8.19
CA ARG A 80 -3.50 6.71 -7.84
C ARG A 80 -3.80 5.54 -6.89
N LEU A 81 -3.28 4.36 -7.20
CA LEU A 81 -3.51 3.17 -6.39
C LEU A 81 -2.90 3.29 -5.00
N ILE A 82 -1.72 3.87 -4.88
CA ILE A 82 -1.09 4.09 -3.57
C ILE A 82 -1.89 5.10 -2.76
N HIS A 83 -2.36 6.16 -3.40
CA HIS A 83 -3.19 7.16 -2.74
C HIS A 83 -4.51 6.56 -2.27
N ASP A 84 -5.12 5.69 -3.09
CA ASP A 84 -6.34 4.99 -2.72
C ASP A 84 -6.09 4.03 -1.55
N SER A 85 -4.94 3.36 -1.52
CA SER A 85 -4.55 2.53 -0.39
C SER A 85 -4.48 3.35 0.90
N TYR A 86 -3.83 4.50 0.85
CA TYR A 86 -3.78 5.44 1.96
C TYR A 86 -5.19 5.80 2.44
N ARG A 87 -6.07 6.15 1.51
CA ARG A 87 -7.45 6.52 1.85
C ARG A 87 -8.21 5.39 2.51
N MET A 88 -8.08 4.17 2.00
CA MET A 88 -8.76 3.02 2.57
C MET A 88 -8.30 2.73 3.98
N VAL A 89 -6.99 2.82 4.24
CA VAL A 89 -6.46 2.59 5.58
C VAL A 89 -6.89 3.72 6.52
N ALA A 90 -6.82 4.97 6.05
CA ALA A 90 -7.24 6.12 6.85
C ALA A 90 -8.72 6.06 7.21
N ALA A 91 -9.56 5.60 6.27
CA ALA A 91 -11.00 5.51 6.49
C ALA A 91 -11.37 4.52 7.60
N LYS A 92 -10.52 3.54 7.87
CA LYS A 92 -10.75 2.54 8.91
C LYS A 92 -10.20 2.93 10.28
N LEU A 93 -9.56 4.08 10.39
CA LEU A 93 -9.06 4.54 11.69
C LEU A 93 -10.23 4.85 12.61
N PRO A 94 -10.05 4.68 13.93
CA PRO A 94 -11.09 5.05 14.90
C PRO A 94 -11.48 6.52 14.72
N LYS A 95 -12.76 6.83 14.93
CA LYS A 95 -13.26 8.20 14.80
C LYS A 95 -12.45 9.21 15.61
N LYS A 96 -12.09 8.83 16.83
CA LYS A 96 -11.27 9.67 17.71
C LYS A 96 -9.95 10.05 17.07
N VAL A 97 -9.31 9.10 16.39
CA VAL A 97 -8.04 9.34 15.69
C VAL A 97 -8.26 10.22 14.47
N LYS A 98 -9.30 9.96 13.68
CA LYS A 98 -9.62 10.77 12.50
C LYS A 98 -9.87 12.23 12.89
N THR A 99 -10.63 12.45 13.94
CA THR A 99 -10.93 13.80 14.43
C THR A 99 -9.66 14.51 14.85
N ARG A 100 -8.79 13.83 15.61
CA ARG A 100 -7.53 14.41 16.06
C ARG A 100 -6.61 14.79 14.88
N LEU A 101 -6.65 14.02 13.80
CA LEU A 101 -5.83 14.27 12.63
C LEU A 101 -6.50 15.18 11.60
N GLY A 102 -7.75 15.56 11.82
CA GLY A 102 -8.48 16.40 10.88
C GLY A 102 -8.87 15.68 9.60
N LEU A 103 -9.10 14.36 9.67
CA LEU A 103 -9.45 13.54 8.51
C LEU A 103 -10.95 13.35 8.31
N GLU A 104 -11.78 13.90 9.19
CA GLU A 104 -13.23 13.86 9.05
C GLU A 104 -13.74 15.11 8.39
#